data_ac24650c680f144648a85c3600b47b61
#
_entry.id   ac24650c680f144648a85c3600b47b61
#
_cell.length_a   1.000
_cell.length_b   1.000
_cell.length_c   1.000
_cell.angle_alpha   90.00
_cell.angle_beta   90.00
_cell.angle_gamma   90.00
#
_symmetry.space_group_name_H-M   'P 1'
#
loop_
_entity.id
_entity.type
_entity.pdbx_description
1 polymer ?
#
loop_
_entity_poly.entity_id
_entity_poly.type
_entity_poly.pdbx_seq_one_letter_code
_entity_poly.pdbx_strand_id
1 'polypeptide(L)'
;ELAPFTLIGATTRSGLLTSPLRARFGIQCHLEYYDTAVLSGIVKRSARILDVSIDDDAAIEIARRSRGTPRIVNALLRRVRDFAEVRGTGKIDVNVAQEALDMLEVDELGLDRTDRTMLRAMIEKFGGGPVGLDTLAATTGEDAATIEDVYEPYLLQLGFLMRTPRGRVCTQAAYDHMGIRMPKPAANPNQVKMDL
;
A
#
# COMPACT_ATOMS: atom_id res chain seq x y z
N GLU A 1 -1.09 9.71 43.74
CA GLU A 1 -1.56 8.32 43.62
C GLU A 1 -2.68 8.30 42.57
N LEU A 2 -2.60 7.40 41.56
CA LEU A 2 -3.62 7.28 40.53
C LEU A 2 -4.58 6.16 40.88
N ALA A 3 -5.87 6.35 40.57
CA ALA A 3 -6.83 5.26 40.67
C ALA A 3 -6.46 4.13 39.73
N PRO A 4 -6.88 2.87 39.99
CA PRO A 4 -6.64 1.75 39.07
C PRO A 4 -7.14 2.07 37.68
N PHE A 5 -6.32 1.84 36.66
CA PHE A 5 -6.66 2.09 35.25
C PHE A 5 -6.06 1.02 34.35
N THR A 6 -6.62 0.86 33.18
CA THR A 6 -6.07 0.03 32.09
C THR A 6 -5.38 0.92 31.09
N LEU A 7 -4.11 0.65 30.79
CA LEU A 7 -3.35 1.36 29.76
C LEU A 7 -3.31 0.53 28.47
N ILE A 8 -3.76 1.13 27.38
CA ILE A 8 -3.68 0.55 26.04
C ILE A 8 -2.81 1.48 25.19
N GLY A 9 -1.76 0.92 24.57
CA GLY A 9 -0.88 1.63 23.67
C GLY A 9 -0.87 0.97 22.29
N ALA A 10 -0.69 1.76 21.23
CA ALA A 10 -0.48 1.28 19.87
C ALA A 10 0.67 2.05 19.22
N THR A 11 1.47 1.36 18.42
CA THR A 11 2.58 1.95 17.66
C THR A 11 2.84 1.16 16.39
N THR A 12 3.25 1.84 15.34
CA THR A 12 3.77 1.22 14.12
C THR A 12 5.27 0.95 14.20
N ARG A 13 5.95 1.51 15.21
CA ARG A 13 7.40 1.43 15.41
C ARG A 13 7.74 0.78 16.76
N SER A 14 7.37 -0.49 16.93
CA SER A 14 7.64 -1.23 18.17
C SER A 14 9.13 -1.30 18.55
N GLY A 15 10.02 -1.22 17.57
CA GLY A 15 11.48 -1.18 17.78
C GLY A 15 11.99 0.07 18.49
N LEU A 16 11.25 1.19 18.47
CA LEU A 16 11.59 2.42 19.19
C LEU A 16 11.19 2.38 20.67
N LEU A 17 10.36 1.42 21.07
CA LEU A 17 10.00 1.23 22.48
C LEU A 17 11.16 0.54 23.21
N THR A 18 11.57 1.14 24.34
CA THR A 18 12.59 0.53 25.19
C THR A 18 12.09 -0.80 25.76
N SER A 19 13.01 -1.74 25.96
CA SER A 19 12.69 -3.06 26.53
C SER A 19 11.97 -2.98 27.88
N PRO A 20 12.35 -2.08 28.84
CA PRO A 20 11.61 -1.91 30.08
C PRO A 20 10.17 -1.44 29.89
N LEU A 21 9.92 -0.58 28.90
CA LEU A 21 8.56 -0.12 28.60
C LEU A 21 7.72 -1.25 28.02
N ARG A 22 8.25 -1.99 27.06
CA ARG A 22 7.56 -3.17 26.47
C ARG A 22 7.22 -4.22 27.51
N ALA A 23 8.13 -4.50 28.43
CA ALA A 23 7.94 -5.51 29.49
C ALA A 23 6.82 -5.15 30.48
N ARG A 24 6.43 -3.88 30.57
CA ARG A 24 5.31 -3.42 31.42
C ARG A 24 3.94 -3.67 30.83
N PHE A 25 3.85 -3.94 29.51
CA PHE A 25 2.60 -4.35 28.89
C PHE A 25 2.49 -5.88 28.99
N GLY A 26 1.52 -6.35 29.79
CA GLY A 26 1.30 -7.79 30.00
C GLY A 26 0.76 -8.53 28.79
N ILE A 27 0.13 -7.81 27.86
CA ILE A 27 -0.43 -8.34 26.61
C ILE A 27 0.16 -7.56 25.44
N GLN A 28 0.77 -8.27 24.49
CA GLN A 28 1.28 -7.69 23.25
C GLN A 28 0.58 -8.37 22.08
N CYS A 29 -0.11 -7.57 21.26
CA CYS A 29 -0.79 -8.04 20.07
C CYS A 29 -0.09 -7.48 18.83
N HIS A 30 0.08 -8.32 17.81
CA HIS A 30 0.48 -7.88 16.48
C HIS A 30 -0.76 -7.80 15.59
N LEU A 31 -0.98 -6.65 14.96
CA LEU A 31 -2.10 -6.46 14.04
C LEU A 31 -1.58 -6.67 12.61
N GLU A 32 -2.17 -7.64 11.93
CA GLU A 32 -1.87 -7.93 10.52
C GLU A 32 -2.85 -7.20 9.60
N TYR A 33 -2.51 -7.14 8.32
CA TYR A 33 -3.42 -6.66 7.30
C TYR A 33 -4.62 -7.60 7.14
N TYR A 34 -5.78 -7.03 6.88
CA TYR A 34 -7.00 -7.78 6.65
C TYR A 34 -7.04 -8.32 5.23
N ASP A 35 -7.60 -9.51 5.05
CA ASP A 35 -7.90 -10.04 3.73
C ASP A 35 -9.09 -9.33 3.07
N THR A 36 -9.24 -9.54 1.77
CA THR A 36 -10.30 -8.91 0.98
C THR A 36 -11.70 -9.32 1.45
N ALA A 37 -11.89 -10.55 1.92
CA ALA A 37 -13.19 -11.03 2.37
C ALA A 37 -13.66 -10.31 3.64
N VAL A 38 -12.75 -10.17 4.63
CA VAL A 38 -13.03 -9.41 5.86
C VAL A 38 -13.26 -7.94 5.56
N LEU A 39 -12.45 -7.32 4.69
CA LEU A 39 -12.62 -5.92 4.31
C LEU A 39 -13.91 -5.66 3.54
N SER A 40 -14.32 -6.58 2.66
CA SER A 40 -15.63 -6.52 1.99
C SER A 40 -16.79 -6.53 3.00
N GLY A 41 -16.69 -7.34 4.06
CA GLY A 41 -17.63 -7.29 5.17
C GLY A 41 -17.68 -5.94 5.89
N ILE A 42 -16.52 -5.30 6.07
CA ILE A 42 -16.42 -3.94 6.63
C ILE A 42 -17.07 -2.91 5.69
N VAL A 43 -16.83 -3.01 4.37
CA VAL A 43 -17.48 -2.14 3.36
C VAL A 43 -19.00 -2.22 3.46
N LYS A 44 -19.56 -3.44 3.43
CA LYS A 44 -21.01 -3.65 3.51
C LYS A 44 -21.62 -3.11 4.81
N ARG A 45 -20.93 -3.31 5.94
CA ARG A 45 -21.35 -2.73 7.22
C ARG A 45 -21.32 -1.21 7.19
N SER A 46 -20.24 -0.64 6.67
CA SER A 46 -20.08 0.82 6.59
C SER A 46 -21.06 1.46 5.60
N ALA A 47 -21.37 0.81 4.48
CA ALA A 47 -22.37 1.25 3.52
C ALA A 47 -23.76 1.35 4.16
N ARG A 48 -24.15 0.35 4.99
CA ARG A 48 -25.40 0.41 5.76
C ARG A 48 -25.45 1.59 6.74
N ILE A 49 -24.32 1.91 7.40
CA ILE A 49 -24.23 3.06 8.32
C ILE A 49 -24.33 4.39 7.55
N LEU A 50 -23.81 4.43 6.34
CA LEU A 50 -23.84 5.60 5.45
C LEU A 50 -25.14 5.69 4.64
N ASP A 51 -26.09 4.77 4.85
CA ASP A 51 -27.37 4.68 4.14
C ASP A 51 -27.22 4.64 2.62
N VAL A 52 -26.24 3.88 2.12
CA VAL A 52 -26.00 3.69 0.68
C VAL A 52 -26.11 2.22 0.30
N SER A 53 -26.83 1.94 -0.79
CA SER A 53 -26.95 0.62 -1.38
C SER A 53 -25.67 0.23 -2.11
N ILE A 54 -25.13 -0.96 -1.85
CA ILE A 54 -23.93 -1.47 -2.50
C ILE A 54 -24.08 -2.95 -2.86
N ASP A 55 -23.65 -3.33 -4.06
CA ASP A 55 -23.60 -4.72 -4.50
C ASP A 55 -22.37 -5.45 -3.93
N ASP A 56 -22.45 -6.77 -3.83
CA ASP A 56 -21.39 -7.59 -3.27
C ASP A 56 -20.08 -7.48 -4.05
N ASP A 57 -20.15 -7.48 -5.38
CA ASP A 57 -18.97 -7.33 -6.25
C ASP A 57 -18.33 -5.95 -6.13
N ALA A 58 -19.11 -4.90 -5.96
CA ALA A 58 -18.61 -3.55 -5.70
C ALA A 58 -17.87 -3.48 -4.33
N ALA A 59 -18.43 -4.13 -3.32
CA ALA A 59 -17.80 -4.19 -2.01
C ALA A 59 -16.46 -4.95 -2.04
N ILE A 60 -16.36 -6.02 -2.83
CA ILE A 60 -15.11 -6.77 -3.05
C ILE A 60 -14.10 -5.91 -3.81
N GLU A 61 -14.52 -5.17 -4.83
CA GLU A 61 -13.65 -4.30 -5.62
C GLU A 61 -13.02 -3.20 -4.78
N ILE A 62 -13.82 -2.50 -3.95
CA ILE A 62 -13.32 -1.49 -3.01
C ILE A 62 -12.36 -2.12 -1.99
N ALA A 63 -12.71 -3.30 -1.46
CA ALA A 63 -11.88 -4.02 -0.49
C ALA A 63 -10.52 -4.40 -1.09
N ARG A 64 -10.49 -4.90 -2.33
CA ARG A 64 -9.28 -5.33 -3.02
C ARG A 64 -8.28 -4.18 -3.17
N ARG A 65 -8.75 -2.97 -3.52
CA ARG A 65 -7.91 -1.78 -3.70
C ARG A 65 -7.58 -1.04 -2.40
N SER A 66 -7.90 -1.59 -1.23
CA SER A 66 -7.76 -0.90 0.07
C SER A 66 -6.49 -1.22 0.86
N ARG A 67 -5.52 -1.90 0.26
CA ARG A 67 -4.22 -2.24 0.89
C ARG A 67 -4.34 -2.97 2.22
N GLY A 68 -5.34 -3.81 2.41
CA GLY A 68 -5.50 -4.59 3.63
C GLY A 68 -5.89 -3.78 4.88
N THR A 69 -6.34 -2.51 4.75
CA THR A 69 -6.59 -1.66 5.92
C THR A 69 -8.01 -1.11 6.01
N PRO A 70 -8.68 -1.24 7.19
CA PRO A 70 -10.03 -0.72 7.41
C PRO A 70 -10.16 0.80 7.23
N ARG A 71 -9.09 1.55 7.52
CA ARG A 71 -9.06 3.00 7.34
C ARG A 71 -9.16 3.38 5.87
N ILE A 72 -8.36 2.73 5.01
CA ILE A 72 -8.35 3.00 3.56
C ILE A 72 -9.67 2.55 2.94
N VAL A 73 -10.17 1.35 3.28
CA VAL A 73 -11.43 0.85 2.73
C VAL A 73 -12.60 1.80 3.02
N ASN A 74 -12.68 2.34 4.24
CA ASN A 74 -13.70 3.31 4.59
C ASN A 74 -13.52 4.67 3.91
N ALA A 75 -12.27 5.08 3.66
CA ALA A 75 -11.98 6.30 2.91
C ALA A 75 -12.41 6.15 1.43
N LEU A 76 -12.06 5.02 0.79
CA LEU A 76 -12.48 4.72 -0.57
C LEU A 76 -14.00 4.61 -0.69
N LEU A 77 -14.67 3.89 0.22
CA LEU A 77 -16.13 3.77 0.22
C LEU A 77 -16.83 5.13 0.23
N ARG A 78 -16.37 6.07 1.08
CA ARG A 78 -16.94 7.43 1.11
C ARG A 78 -16.79 8.14 -0.24
N ARG A 79 -15.65 8.03 -0.89
CA ARG A 79 -15.42 8.64 -2.21
C ARG A 79 -16.26 7.99 -3.32
N VAL A 80 -16.36 6.67 -3.29
CA VAL A 80 -17.22 5.93 -4.24
C VAL A 80 -18.69 6.28 -4.01
N ARG A 81 -19.15 6.44 -2.78
CA ARG A 81 -20.49 6.93 -2.47
C ARG A 81 -20.73 8.33 -3.06
N ASP A 82 -19.84 9.28 -2.77
CA ASP A 82 -19.95 10.65 -3.26
C ASP A 82 -20.03 10.67 -4.79
N PHE A 83 -19.25 9.80 -5.47
CA PHE A 83 -19.31 9.62 -6.91
C PHE A 83 -20.66 9.05 -7.37
N ALA A 84 -21.17 8.02 -6.70
CA ALA A 84 -22.46 7.40 -7.01
C ALA A 84 -23.64 8.39 -6.85
N GLU A 85 -23.60 9.25 -5.83
CA GLU A 85 -24.60 10.29 -5.61
C GLU A 85 -24.60 11.37 -6.72
N VAL A 86 -23.42 11.74 -7.20
CA VAL A 86 -23.28 12.83 -8.19
C VAL A 86 -23.52 12.37 -9.63
N ARG A 87 -23.01 11.18 -10.00
CA ARG A 87 -23.04 10.67 -11.39
C ARG A 87 -23.95 9.49 -11.62
N GLY A 88 -24.42 8.84 -10.57
CA GLY A 88 -25.21 7.61 -10.66
C GLY A 88 -26.61 7.75 -10.11
N THR A 89 -27.20 6.60 -9.80
CA THR A 89 -28.52 6.47 -9.18
C THR A 89 -28.50 6.47 -7.66
N GLY A 90 -27.35 6.77 -7.04
CA GLY A 90 -27.12 6.64 -5.60
C GLY A 90 -26.84 5.19 -5.14
N LYS A 91 -26.84 4.23 -6.08
CA LYS A 91 -26.46 2.84 -5.82
C LYS A 91 -25.02 2.58 -6.29
N ILE A 92 -24.25 1.84 -5.50
CA ILE A 92 -22.89 1.44 -5.84
C ILE A 92 -22.91 0.03 -6.40
N ASP A 93 -22.88 -0.09 -7.72
CA ASP A 93 -22.57 -1.34 -8.42
C ASP A 93 -21.06 -1.42 -8.75
N VAL A 94 -20.64 -2.53 -9.34
CA VAL A 94 -19.21 -2.76 -9.66
C VAL A 94 -18.67 -1.73 -10.67
N ASN A 95 -19.46 -1.30 -11.63
CA ASN A 95 -19.02 -0.32 -12.65
C ASN A 95 -18.83 1.05 -12.02
N VAL A 96 -19.79 1.50 -11.20
CA VAL A 96 -19.68 2.75 -10.43
C VAL A 96 -18.45 2.71 -9.50
N ALA A 97 -18.21 1.57 -8.84
CA ALA A 97 -17.03 1.43 -7.98
C ALA A 97 -15.73 1.54 -8.79
N GLN A 98 -15.63 0.87 -9.93
CA GLN A 98 -14.46 0.91 -10.81
C GLN A 98 -14.20 2.31 -11.36
N GLU A 99 -15.22 2.95 -11.94
CA GLU A 99 -15.10 4.32 -12.47
C GLU A 99 -14.66 5.32 -11.40
N ALA A 100 -15.23 5.22 -10.19
CA ALA A 100 -14.85 6.09 -9.08
C ALA A 100 -13.40 5.86 -8.65
N LEU A 101 -12.97 4.61 -8.52
CA LEU A 101 -11.61 4.25 -8.12
C LEU A 101 -10.57 4.64 -9.18
N ASP A 102 -10.92 4.51 -10.47
CA ASP A 102 -10.07 4.94 -11.57
C ASP A 102 -9.94 6.48 -11.61
N MET A 103 -11.03 7.21 -11.34
CA MET A 103 -10.98 8.67 -11.20
C MET A 103 -10.14 9.11 -9.99
N LEU A 104 -10.06 8.32 -8.94
CA LEU A 104 -9.18 8.52 -7.79
C LEU A 104 -7.73 8.09 -8.06
N GLU A 105 -7.44 7.60 -9.28
CA GLU A 105 -6.13 7.08 -9.68
C GLU A 105 -5.63 5.93 -8.81
N VAL A 106 -6.54 5.15 -8.21
CA VAL A 106 -6.22 3.94 -7.44
C VAL A 106 -6.32 2.73 -8.35
N ASP A 107 -5.21 2.06 -8.60
CA ASP A 107 -5.16 0.92 -9.51
C ASP A 107 -5.70 -0.39 -8.88
N GLU A 108 -5.67 -1.48 -9.66
CA GLU A 108 -6.20 -2.78 -9.26
C GLU A 108 -5.57 -3.38 -7.99
N LEU A 109 -4.32 -3.00 -7.69
CA LEU A 109 -3.61 -3.40 -6.48
C LEU A 109 -3.69 -2.35 -5.38
N GLY A 110 -4.42 -1.25 -5.59
CA GLY A 110 -4.54 -0.18 -4.63
C GLY A 110 -3.36 0.80 -4.61
N LEU A 111 -2.51 0.80 -5.65
CA LEU A 111 -1.48 1.82 -5.78
C LEU A 111 -2.10 3.14 -6.24
N ASP A 112 -1.73 4.22 -5.57
CA ASP A 112 -2.12 5.55 -5.96
C ASP A 112 -1.12 6.18 -6.94
N ARG A 113 -1.37 7.43 -7.30
CA ARG A 113 -0.50 8.18 -8.21
C ARG A 113 0.93 8.29 -7.68
N THR A 114 1.11 8.50 -6.38
CA THR A 114 2.45 8.67 -5.78
C THR A 114 3.24 7.38 -5.81
N ASP A 115 2.62 6.23 -5.47
CA ASP A 115 3.27 4.92 -5.59
C ASP A 115 3.77 4.67 -7.01
N ARG A 116 2.89 4.88 -8.00
CA ARG A 116 3.27 4.67 -9.41
C ARG A 116 4.33 5.64 -9.89
N THR A 117 4.28 6.91 -9.45
CA THR A 117 5.32 7.90 -9.75
C THR A 117 6.66 7.49 -9.16
N MET A 118 6.67 6.99 -7.94
CA MET A 118 7.86 6.50 -7.26
C MET A 118 8.47 5.30 -7.98
N LEU A 119 7.66 4.27 -8.30
CA LEU A 119 8.13 3.09 -9.05
C LEU A 119 8.65 3.48 -10.43
N ARG A 120 7.93 4.33 -11.14
CA ARG A 120 8.34 4.83 -12.46
C ARG A 120 9.65 5.59 -12.40
N ALA A 121 9.82 6.48 -11.43
CA ALA A 121 11.06 7.22 -11.24
C ALA A 121 12.24 6.30 -10.95
N MET A 122 12.05 5.27 -10.10
CA MET A 122 13.08 4.28 -9.84
C MET A 122 13.47 3.49 -11.11
N ILE A 123 12.48 3.07 -11.89
CA ILE A 123 12.70 2.28 -13.10
C ILE A 123 13.36 3.12 -14.20
N GLU A 124 12.76 4.27 -14.54
CA GLU A 124 13.17 5.05 -15.73
C GLU A 124 14.43 5.88 -15.48
N LYS A 125 14.58 6.47 -14.26
CA LYS A 125 15.72 7.36 -13.97
C LYS A 125 16.93 6.61 -13.39
N PHE A 126 16.68 5.50 -12.67
CA PHE A 126 17.72 4.79 -11.92
C PHE A 126 17.87 3.33 -12.32
N GLY A 127 17.26 2.90 -13.44
CA GLY A 127 17.37 1.53 -13.94
C GLY A 127 16.87 0.46 -12.97
N GLY A 128 15.92 0.81 -12.10
CA GLY A 128 15.38 -0.07 -11.07
C GLY A 128 16.14 -0.05 -9.73
N GLY A 129 17.17 0.78 -9.62
CA GLY A 129 17.95 0.93 -8.38
C GLY A 129 19.31 0.21 -8.40
N PRO A 130 20.05 0.24 -7.28
CA PRO A 130 19.64 0.70 -5.94
C PRO A 130 19.54 2.23 -5.80
N VAL A 131 18.48 2.72 -5.14
CA VAL A 131 18.23 4.16 -4.90
C VAL A 131 18.15 4.44 -3.41
N GLY A 132 18.90 5.45 -2.96
CA GLY A 132 18.83 5.92 -1.57
C GLY A 132 17.50 6.62 -1.27
N LEU A 133 17.09 6.63 0.00
CA LEU A 133 15.82 7.23 0.43
C LEU A 133 15.76 8.74 0.10
N ASP A 134 16.82 9.47 0.43
CA ASP A 134 16.88 10.92 0.18
C ASP A 134 16.85 11.26 -1.32
N THR A 135 17.48 10.43 -2.15
CA THR A 135 17.43 10.57 -3.62
C THR A 135 16.03 10.34 -4.13
N LEU A 136 15.33 9.35 -3.57
CA LEU A 136 13.94 9.05 -3.95
C LEU A 136 13.02 10.18 -3.52
N ALA A 137 13.17 10.69 -2.30
CA ALA A 137 12.44 11.82 -1.76
C ALA A 137 12.60 13.07 -2.66
N ALA A 138 13.85 13.43 -2.97
CA ALA A 138 14.14 14.55 -3.86
C ALA A 138 13.57 14.36 -5.28
N THR A 139 13.52 13.13 -5.77
CA THR A 139 13.04 12.83 -7.13
C THR A 139 11.52 12.86 -7.23
N THR A 140 10.81 12.44 -6.19
CA THR A 140 9.35 12.36 -6.15
C THR A 140 8.70 13.63 -5.58
N GLY A 141 9.46 14.45 -4.89
CA GLY A 141 8.94 15.61 -4.15
C GLY A 141 8.24 15.24 -2.84
N GLU A 142 8.41 13.99 -2.39
CA GLU A 142 7.83 13.50 -1.13
C GLU A 142 8.84 13.59 0.01
N ASP A 143 8.36 13.69 1.25
CA ASP A 143 9.22 13.62 2.42
C ASP A 143 9.76 12.20 2.63
N ALA A 144 11.03 12.09 3.01
CA ALA A 144 11.71 10.80 3.20
C ALA A 144 11.01 9.91 4.25
N ALA A 145 10.56 10.49 5.37
CA ALA A 145 9.82 9.76 6.38
C ALA A 145 8.46 9.29 5.86
N THR A 146 7.78 10.08 5.03
CA THR A 146 6.53 9.69 4.39
C THR A 146 6.72 8.52 3.44
N ILE A 147 7.80 8.53 2.65
CA ILE A 147 8.13 7.39 1.78
C ILE A 147 8.35 6.13 2.63
N GLU A 148 9.16 6.22 3.70
CA GLU A 148 9.51 5.07 4.53
C GLU A 148 8.33 4.53 5.35
N ASP A 149 7.44 5.40 5.85
CA ASP A 149 6.37 5.03 6.78
C ASP A 149 5.04 4.73 6.08
N VAL A 150 4.80 5.29 4.88
CA VAL A 150 3.48 5.21 4.21
C VAL A 150 3.54 4.40 2.92
N TYR A 151 4.46 4.70 2.02
CA TYR A 151 4.50 4.09 0.68
C TYR A 151 5.31 2.78 0.65
N GLU A 152 6.52 2.81 1.16
CA GLU A 152 7.45 1.67 1.09
C GLU A 152 6.91 0.38 1.72
N PRO A 153 6.23 0.39 2.89
CA PRO A 153 5.76 -0.84 3.51
C PRO A 153 4.81 -1.64 2.62
N TYR A 154 3.92 -0.98 1.91
CA TYR A 154 2.98 -1.66 1.02
C TYR A 154 3.67 -2.17 -0.25
N LEU A 155 4.58 -1.41 -0.83
CA LEU A 155 5.36 -1.85 -1.99
C LEU A 155 6.31 -3.02 -1.67
N LEU A 156 6.83 -3.08 -0.45
CA LEU A 156 7.59 -4.24 0.06
C LEU A 156 6.67 -5.46 0.21
N GLN A 157 5.46 -5.27 0.76
CA GLN A 157 4.47 -6.35 0.92
C GLN A 157 4.03 -6.94 -0.42
N LEU A 158 3.84 -6.11 -1.44
CA LEU A 158 3.55 -6.55 -2.82
C LEU A 158 4.76 -7.21 -3.50
N GLY A 159 5.95 -7.16 -2.88
CA GLY A 159 7.18 -7.63 -3.48
C GLY A 159 7.65 -6.77 -4.65
N PHE A 160 7.21 -5.52 -4.76
CA PHE A 160 7.63 -4.58 -5.80
C PHE A 160 8.97 -3.94 -5.49
N LEU A 161 9.28 -3.79 -4.21
CA LEU A 161 10.56 -3.27 -3.74
C LEU A 161 11.31 -4.30 -2.90
N MET A 162 12.63 -4.17 -2.88
CA MET A 162 13.52 -4.83 -1.93
C MET A 162 14.45 -3.80 -1.31
N ARG A 163 14.70 -3.94 0.00
CA ARG A 163 15.72 -3.15 0.70
C ARG A 163 17.08 -3.84 0.57
N THR A 164 18.08 -3.11 0.15
CA THR A 164 19.48 -3.54 0.12
C THR A 164 20.35 -2.57 0.93
N PRO A 165 21.59 -2.95 1.31
CA PRO A 165 22.50 -2.02 1.99
C PRO A 165 22.82 -0.75 1.18
N ARG A 166 22.65 -0.78 -0.14
CA ARG A 166 22.88 0.36 -1.02
C ARG A 166 21.63 1.20 -1.30
N GLY A 167 20.46 0.74 -0.91
CA GLY A 167 19.18 1.40 -1.18
C GLY A 167 18.07 0.45 -1.62
N ARG A 168 17.01 1.05 -2.16
CA ARG A 168 15.79 0.35 -2.62
C ARG A 168 15.98 -0.08 -4.07
N VAL A 169 15.50 -1.30 -4.38
CA VAL A 169 15.58 -1.90 -5.73
C VAL A 169 14.19 -2.37 -6.14
N CYS A 170 13.79 -2.05 -7.37
CA CYS A 170 12.57 -2.59 -7.97
C CYS A 170 12.78 -4.06 -8.38
N THR A 171 11.77 -4.89 -8.15
CA THR A 171 11.76 -6.30 -8.56
C THR A 171 11.17 -6.46 -9.96
N GLN A 172 11.25 -7.66 -10.52
CA GLN A 172 10.58 -8.00 -11.78
C GLN A 172 9.07 -7.72 -11.69
N ALA A 173 8.42 -8.02 -10.54
CA ALA A 173 7.00 -7.79 -10.35
C ALA A 173 6.62 -6.30 -10.47
N ALA A 174 7.49 -5.37 -10.02
CA ALA A 174 7.28 -3.94 -10.21
C ALA A 174 7.35 -3.54 -11.69
N TYR A 175 8.31 -4.08 -12.42
CA TYR A 175 8.43 -3.83 -13.86
C TYR A 175 7.22 -4.36 -14.64
N ASP A 176 6.77 -5.57 -14.32
CA ASP A 176 5.61 -6.20 -14.97
C ASP A 176 4.34 -5.39 -14.69
N HIS A 177 4.11 -4.97 -13.44
CA HIS A 177 2.97 -4.13 -13.07
C HIS A 177 2.99 -2.76 -13.77
N MET A 178 4.16 -2.15 -13.90
CA MET A 178 4.32 -0.87 -14.61
C MET A 178 4.27 -1.00 -16.14
N GLY A 179 4.20 -2.23 -16.69
CA GLY A 179 4.21 -2.49 -18.12
C GLY A 179 5.57 -2.16 -18.78
N ILE A 180 6.65 -2.14 -18.00
CA ILE A 180 7.99 -1.79 -18.46
C ILE A 180 8.86 -3.05 -18.48
N ARG A 181 9.62 -3.26 -19.56
CA ARG A 181 10.51 -4.42 -19.65
C ARG A 181 11.74 -4.21 -18.76
N MET A 182 11.99 -5.16 -17.86
CA MET A 182 13.21 -5.14 -17.05
C MET A 182 14.45 -5.31 -17.95
N PRO A 183 15.48 -4.45 -17.83
CA PRO A 183 16.72 -4.61 -18.58
C PRO A 183 17.36 -5.96 -18.24
N LYS A 184 17.84 -6.69 -19.23
CA LYS A 184 18.65 -7.90 -18.97
C LYS A 184 19.90 -7.48 -18.21
N PRO A 185 20.32 -8.22 -17.17
CA PRO A 185 21.61 -8.00 -16.53
C PRO A 185 22.69 -7.94 -17.61
N ALA A 186 23.53 -6.91 -17.60
CA ALA A 186 24.69 -6.86 -18.48
C ALA A 186 25.48 -8.15 -18.26
N ALA A 187 25.76 -8.90 -19.34
CA ALA A 187 26.57 -10.09 -19.26
C ALA A 187 27.92 -9.71 -18.62
N ASN A 188 28.25 -10.37 -17.53
CA ASN A 188 29.47 -10.07 -16.79
C ASN A 188 30.65 -10.42 -17.73
N PRO A 189 31.45 -9.45 -18.21
CA PRO A 189 32.51 -9.72 -19.19
C PRO A 189 33.62 -10.64 -18.67
N ASN A 190 33.56 -10.96 -17.34
CA ASN A 190 34.53 -11.83 -16.66
C ASN A 190 34.04 -13.27 -16.43
N GLN A 191 32.91 -13.68 -16.98
CA GLN A 191 32.62 -15.13 -17.06
C GLN A 191 33.45 -15.75 -18.19
N VAL A 192 34.71 -16.04 -17.89
CA VAL A 192 35.52 -16.96 -18.68
C VAL A 192 34.81 -18.32 -18.66
N LYS A 193 34.34 -18.79 -19.82
CA LYS A 193 33.93 -20.18 -19.98
C LYS A 193 35.16 -21.03 -19.67
N MET A 194 35.12 -21.73 -18.54
CA MET A 194 35.99 -22.87 -18.32
C MET A 194 35.36 -24.03 -19.13
N ASP A 195 35.80 -24.17 -20.37
CA ASP A 195 35.60 -25.40 -21.13
C ASP A 195 36.51 -26.47 -20.50
N LEU A 196 35.90 -27.46 -19.87
CA LEU A 196 36.53 -28.74 -19.50
C LEU A 196 36.32 -29.74 -20.61
#